data_bea941587051ca6b0bc3d7a664dc4da8
#
_entry.id   bea941587051ca6b0bc3d7a664dc4da8
#
_cell.length_a   1.000
_cell.length_b   1.000
_cell.length_c   1.000
_cell.angle_alpha   90.00
_cell.angle_beta   90.00
_cell.angle_gamma   90.00
#
_symmetry.space_group_name_H-M   'P 1'
#
loop_
_entity.id
_entity.type
_entity.pdbx_description
1 polymer ?
#
loop_
_entity_poly.entity_id
_entity_poly.type
_entity_poly.pdbx_seq_one_letter_code
_entity_poly.pdbx_strand_id
1 'polypeptide(L)'
;IHGREAPPVMVADFTFCHEDADYAHNQAEQYLATYLQSLLEHYELMGDHLGKTKGYTGYGKQAEVLRHIGFERYVEGFLASNAYGTPQQMLDKFKARYDIIGSFELATCFRFGGIPYEEAESSMRLFARQVLPELKSWA
;
A
#
# COMPACT_ATOMS: atom_id res chain seq x y z
N ILE A 1 27.12 8.10 -9.94
CA ILE A 1 27.50 7.69 -11.29
C ILE A 1 27.18 8.78 -12.32
N HIS A 2 26.14 9.58 -12.11
CA HIS A 2 25.71 10.59 -13.11
C HIS A 2 25.95 12.05 -12.71
N GLY A 3 26.61 12.33 -11.56
CA GLY A 3 26.91 13.69 -11.08
C GLY A 3 25.69 14.58 -10.87
N ARG A 4 24.48 13.98 -10.75
CA ARG A 4 23.23 14.67 -10.48
C ARG A 4 22.68 14.21 -9.14
N GLU A 5 22.06 15.11 -8.41
CA GLU A 5 21.28 14.79 -7.24
C GLU A 5 20.10 13.90 -7.63
N ALA A 6 19.85 12.83 -6.88
CA ALA A 6 18.72 11.95 -7.14
C ALA A 6 17.41 12.69 -6.80
N PRO A 7 16.37 12.55 -7.61
CA PRO A 7 15.04 13.06 -7.23
C PRO A 7 14.54 12.34 -5.98
N PRO A 8 13.58 12.94 -5.25
CA PRO A 8 12.92 12.27 -4.14
C PRO A 8 12.38 10.90 -4.53
N VAL A 9 12.40 9.95 -3.61
CA VAL A 9 11.82 8.62 -3.82
C VAL A 9 10.30 8.75 -3.91
N MET A 10 9.69 8.14 -4.91
CA MET A 10 8.23 8.03 -4.98
C MET A 10 7.78 6.79 -4.20
N VAL A 11 6.84 6.97 -3.28
CA VAL A 11 6.18 5.91 -2.53
C VAL A 11 4.73 5.82 -2.97
N ALA A 12 4.29 4.61 -3.33
CA ALA A 12 2.91 4.35 -3.69
C ALA A 12 2.21 3.56 -2.59
N ASP A 13 1.06 4.06 -2.12
CA ASP A 13 0.25 3.42 -1.08
C ASP A 13 -1.19 3.20 -1.53
N PHE A 14 -1.76 2.04 -1.17
CA PHE A 14 -3.20 1.89 -1.04
C PHE A 14 -3.64 2.56 0.26
N THR A 15 -4.57 3.49 0.15
CA THR A 15 -4.87 4.43 1.23
C THR A 15 -6.34 4.36 1.62
N PHE A 16 -6.61 4.13 2.90
CA PHE A 16 -7.97 4.22 3.45
C PHE A 16 -7.96 4.99 4.76
N CYS A 17 -8.57 6.18 4.77
CA CYS A 17 -8.63 7.09 5.91
C CYS A 17 -10.06 7.14 6.47
N HIS A 18 -10.21 6.88 7.76
CA HIS A 18 -11.49 6.96 8.46
C HIS A 18 -11.29 7.44 9.90
N GLU A 19 -12.31 8.05 10.51
CA GLU A 19 -12.21 8.56 11.90
C GLU A 19 -12.19 7.43 12.93
N ASP A 20 -12.83 6.31 12.62
CA ASP A 20 -12.82 5.09 13.44
C ASP A 20 -11.69 4.16 12.98
N ALA A 21 -10.78 3.84 13.92
CA ALA A 21 -9.59 3.04 13.65
C ALA A 21 -9.91 1.58 13.30
N ASP A 22 -10.89 0.98 13.99
CA ASP A 22 -11.28 -0.42 13.78
C ASP A 22 -12.00 -0.57 12.44
N TYR A 23 -12.87 0.38 12.12
CA TYR A 23 -13.50 0.43 10.80
C TYR A 23 -12.47 0.58 9.69
N ALA A 24 -11.52 1.50 9.84
CA ALA A 24 -10.45 1.72 8.86
C ALA A 24 -9.62 0.45 8.64
N HIS A 25 -9.27 -0.26 9.72
CA HIS A 25 -8.52 -1.51 9.65
C HIS A 25 -9.31 -2.59 8.90
N ASN A 26 -10.54 -2.86 9.32
CA ASN A 26 -11.38 -3.91 8.75
C ASN A 26 -11.65 -3.69 7.26
N GLN A 27 -11.94 -2.44 6.86
CA GLN A 27 -12.18 -2.10 5.45
C GLN A 27 -10.89 -2.22 4.62
N ALA A 28 -9.76 -1.70 5.13
CA ALA A 28 -8.48 -1.81 4.44
C ALA A 28 -8.06 -3.27 4.25
N GLU A 29 -8.20 -4.10 5.28
CA GLU A 29 -7.89 -5.53 5.22
C GLU A 29 -8.76 -6.25 4.18
N GLN A 30 -10.08 -6.08 4.26
CA GLN A 30 -11.02 -6.71 3.33
C GLN A 30 -10.72 -6.37 1.86
N TYR A 31 -10.54 -5.08 1.56
CA TYR A 31 -10.35 -4.64 0.18
C TYR A 31 -8.93 -4.91 -0.34
N LEU A 32 -7.91 -4.87 0.54
CA LEU A 32 -6.56 -5.29 0.15
C LEU A 32 -6.49 -6.79 -0.10
N ALA A 33 -7.16 -7.61 0.71
CA ALA A 33 -7.26 -9.05 0.47
C ALA A 33 -7.90 -9.34 -0.89
N THR A 34 -9.02 -8.67 -1.22
CA THR A 34 -9.70 -8.80 -2.51
C THR A 34 -8.81 -8.36 -3.67
N TYR A 35 -8.08 -7.25 -3.51
CA TYR A 35 -7.12 -6.78 -4.51
C TYR A 35 -6.00 -7.79 -4.74
N LEU A 36 -5.38 -8.30 -3.66
CA LEU A 36 -4.29 -9.27 -3.75
C LEU A 36 -4.74 -10.58 -4.37
N GLN A 37 -5.93 -11.07 -4.01
CA GLN A 37 -6.49 -12.27 -4.62
C GLN A 37 -6.68 -12.08 -6.14
N SER A 38 -7.28 -10.97 -6.55
CA SER A 38 -7.45 -10.64 -7.98
C SER A 38 -6.10 -10.52 -8.71
N LEU A 39 -5.08 -9.94 -8.05
CA LEU A 39 -3.73 -9.83 -8.59
C LEU A 39 -3.10 -11.21 -8.81
N LEU A 40 -3.20 -12.10 -7.81
CA LEU A 40 -2.64 -13.45 -7.88
C LEU A 40 -3.29 -14.28 -9.00
N GLU A 41 -4.61 -14.16 -9.14
CA GLU A 41 -5.39 -14.85 -10.17
C GLU A 41 -5.10 -14.30 -11.57
N HIS A 42 -5.14 -12.97 -11.74
CA HIS A 42 -4.97 -12.31 -13.03
C HIS A 42 -3.60 -12.57 -13.66
N TYR A 43 -2.55 -12.52 -12.85
CA TYR A 43 -1.17 -12.73 -13.31
C TYR A 43 -0.71 -14.19 -13.14
N GLU A 44 -1.56 -15.09 -12.69
CA GLU A 44 -1.22 -16.48 -12.40
C GLU A 44 0.06 -16.61 -11.54
N LEU A 45 0.22 -15.70 -10.55
CA LEU A 45 1.45 -15.58 -9.77
C LEU A 45 1.77 -16.82 -8.96
N MET A 46 0.78 -17.69 -8.71
CA MET A 46 0.98 -18.98 -8.04
C MET A 46 1.41 -20.11 -8.99
N GLY A 47 1.44 -19.84 -10.28
CA GLY A 47 1.90 -20.80 -11.31
C GLY A 47 3.43 -20.88 -11.37
N ASP A 48 3.92 -21.93 -12.05
CA ASP A 48 5.37 -22.18 -12.19
C ASP A 48 6.03 -21.42 -13.36
N HIS A 49 5.22 -20.84 -14.24
CA HIS A 49 5.69 -20.23 -15.48
C HIS A 49 6.62 -19.04 -15.26
N LEU A 50 6.29 -18.17 -14.27
CA LEU A 50 7.11 -16.99 -13.96
C LEU A 50 8.50 -17.36 -13.43
N GLY A 51 8.59 -18.37 -12.57
CA GLY A 51 9.87 -18.85 -12.06
C GLY A 51 10.80 -19.39 -13.14
N LYS A 52 10.24 -19.87 -14.26
CA LYS A 52 10.97 -20.42 -15.42
C LYS A 52 11.24 -19.38 -16.52
N THR A 53 10.63 -18.20 -16.42
CA THR A 53 10.73 -17.15 -17.44
C THR A 53 11.90 -16.22 -17.12
N LYS A 54 12.78 -16.01 -18.10
CA LYS A 54 13.94 -15.12 -17.97
C LYS A 54 13.49 -13.70 -17.61
N GLY A 55 14.02 -13.14 -16.53
CA GLY A 55 13.68 -11.81 -16.01
C GLY A 55 12.56 -11.82 -14.95
N TYR A 56 11.81 -12.93 -14.78
CA TYR A 56 10.68 -13.05 -13.86
C TYR A 56 10.95 -13.99 -12.67
N THR A 57 12.18 -14.48 -12.50
CA THR A 57 12.52 -15.41 -11.42
C THR A 57 12.25 -14.89 -10.00
N GLY A 58 12.21 -13.55 -9.81
CA GLY A 58 11.83 -12.92 -8.55
C GLY A 58 10.37 -13.21 -8.15
N TYR A 59 9.45 -13.24 -9.12
CA TYR A 59 8.04 -13.60 -8.88
C TYR A 59 7.88 -15.06 -8.46
N GLY A 60 8.70 -15.97 -9.01
CA GLY A 60 8.74 -17.37 -8.57
C GLY A 60 9.09 -17.48 -7.08
N LYS A 61 10.07 -16.71 -6.61
CA LYS A 61 10.42 -16.65 -5.18
C LYS A 61 9.30 -16.08 -4.31
N GLN A 62 8.60 -15.05 -4.78
CA GLN A 62 7.44 -14.52 -4.07
C GLN A 62 6.31 -15.55 -3.96
N ALA A 63 6.05 -16.32 -5.02
CA ALA A 63 5.09 -17.42 -4.97
C ALA A 63 5.48 -18.50 -3.96
N GLU A 64 6.76 -18.83 -3.85
CA GLU A 64 7.26 -19.77 -2.82
C GLU A 64 7.05 -19.22 -1.41
N VAL A 65 7.37 -17.96 -1.17
CA VAL A 65 7.12 -17.29 0.12
C VAL A 65 5.63 -17.35 0.46
N LEU A 66 4.77 -16.97 -0.47
CA LEU A 66 3.31 -16.98 -0.25
C LEU A 66 2.77 -18.39 0.07
N ARG A 67 3.25 -19.44 -0.63
CA ARG A 67 2.88 -20.83 -0.31
C ARG A 67 3.33 -21.24 1.10
N HIS A 68 4.46 -20.72 1.56
CA HIS A 68 5.03 -21.06 2.87
C HIS A 68 4.33 -20.34 4.01
N ILE A 69 4.06 -19.04 3.88
CA ILE A 69 3.46 -18.23 4.96
C ILE A 69 1.93 -18.25 4.97
N GLY A 70 1.30 -18.57 3.84
CA GLY A 70 -0.14 -18.52 3.63
C GLY A 70 -0.67 -17.13 3.24
N PHE A 71 -1.88 -17.12 2.65
CA PHE A 71 -2.49 -15.89 2.12
C PHE A 71 -2.79 -14.85 3.19
N GLU A 72 -3.30 -15.27 4.35
CA GLU A 72 -3.64 -14.36 5.46
C GLU A 72 -2.42 -13.56 5.92
N ARG A 73 -1.29 -14.23 6.20
CA ARG A 73 -0.05 -13.55 6.58
C ARG A 73 0.53 -12.67 5.48
N TYR A 74 0.32 -13.05 4.24
CA TYR A 74 0.72 -12.22 3.10
C TYR A 74 -0.10 -10.93 3.05
N VAL A 75 -1.42 -11.00 3.28
CA VAL A 75 -2.31 -9.84 3.40
C VAL A 75 -1.89 -8.95 4.57
N GLU A 76 -1.65 -9.52 5.76
CA GLU A 76 -1.17 -8.78 6.93
C GLU A 76 0.13 -7.98 6.63
N GLY A 77 1.10 -8.63 6.00
CA GLY A 77 2.36 -7.96 5.63
C GLY A 77 2.17 -6.84 4.60
N PHE A 78 1.28 -7.06 3.63
CA PHE A 78 0.94 -6.05 2.64
C PHE A 78 0.16 -4.89 3.24
N LEU A 79 -0.80 -5.17 4.12
CA LEU A 79 -1.55 -4.19 4.88
C LEU A 79 -0.61 -3.33 5.74
N ALA A 80 0.32 -3.96 6.46
CA ALA A 80 1.31 -3.28 7.29
C ALA A 80 2.20 -2.30 6.49
N SER A 81 2.44 -2.56 5.21
CA SER A 81 3.26 -1.69 4.34
C SER A 81 2.51 -0.48 3.79
N ASN A 82 1.17 -0.50 3.80
CA ASN A 82 0.32 0.54 3.23
C ASN A 82 -0.22 1.52 4.28
N ALA A 83 -0.64 2.72 3.86
CA ALA A 83 -1.13 3.75 4.77
C ALA A 83 -2.66 3.71 4.89
N TYR A 84 -3.15 3.22 6.00
CA TYR A 84 -4.57 3.22 6.37
C TYR A 84 -4.72 3.55 7.86
N GLY A 85 -5.92 3.92 8.28
CA GLY A 85 -6.24 4.22 9.67
C GLY A 85 -6.88 5.58 9.85
N THR A 86 -6.83 6.07 11.09
CA THR A 86 -7.23 7.44 11.39
C THR A 86 -6.20 8.42 10.82
N PRO A 87 -6.58 9.72 10.65
CA PRO A 87 -5.64 10.75 10.23
C PRO A 87 -4.34 10.74 11.03
N GLN A 88 -4.42 10.59 12.38
CA GLN A 88 -3.25 10.56 13.23
C GLN A 88 -2.38 9.31 12.99
N GLN A 89 -2.99 8.13 12.90
CA GLN A 89 -2.26 6.89 12.61
C GLN A 89 -1.53 6.95 11.27
N MET A 90 -2.14 7.60 10.29
CA MET A 90 -1.51 7.80 8.98
C MET A 90 -0.32 8.76 9.05
N LEU A 91 -0.47 9.87 9.77
CA LEU A 91 0.62 10.83 10.01
C LEU A 91 1.80 10.18 10.74
N ASP A 92 1.53 9.39 11.77
CA ASP A 92 2.56 8.65 12.52
C ASP A 92 3.33 7.69 11.59
N LYS A 93 2.61 6.99 10.71
CA LYS A 93 3.20 6.08 9.73
C LYS A 93 4.05 6.80 8.68
N PHE A 94 3.56 7.92 8.14
CA PHE A 94 4.31 8.74 7.19
C PHE A 94 5.53 9.38 7.86
N LYS A 95 5.41 9.80 9.12
CA LYS A 95 6.54 10.35 9.88
C LYS A 95 7.63 9.31 10.10
N ALA A 96 7.26 8.10 10.52
CA ALA A 96 8.21 6.99 10.68
C ALA A 96 8.94 6.68 9.35
N ARG A 97 8.22 6.73 8.22
CA ARG A 97 8.80 6.56 6.89
C ARG A 97 9.75 7.71 6.54
N TYR A 98 9.33 8.95 6.78
CA TYR A 98 10.17 10.13 6.55
C TYR A 98 11.47 10.09 7.36
N ASP A 99 11.42 9.61 8.59
CA ASP A 99 12.61 9.48 9.46
C ASP A 99 13.63 8.45 8.93
N ILE A 100 13.19 7.51 8.10
CA ILE A 100 14.06 6.47 7.50
C ILE A 100 14.62 6.92 6.16
N ILE A 101 13.78 7.44 5.27
CA ILE A 101 14.15 7.70 3.86
C ILE A 101 14.28 9.18 3.51
N GLY A 102 13.94 10.09 4.43
CA GLY A 102 13.90 11.53 4.16
C GLY A 102 12.67 11.94 3.35
N SER A 103 12.79 13.03 2.61
CA SER A 103 11.72 13.54 1.75
C SER A 103 11.33 12.54 0.65
N PHE A 104 10.05 12.37 0.42
CA PHE A 104 9.50 11.48 -0.61
C PHE A 104 8.26 12.07 -1.28
N GLU A 105 8.01 11.68 -2.51
CA GLU A 105 6.73 11.93 -3.19
C GLU A 105 5.75 10.82 -2.84
N LEU A 106 4.51 11.17 -2.52
CA LEU A 106 3.47 10.21 -2.14
C LEU A 106 2.41 10.10 -3.25
N ALA A 107 2.27 8.91 -3.81
CA ALA A 107 1.19 8.53 -4.70
C ALA A 107 0.17 7.67 -3.94
N THR A 108 -1.06 8.17 -3.76
CA THR A 108 -2.12 7.47 -3.02
C THR A 108 -3.18 6.90 -3.95
N CYS A 109 -3.54 5.64 -3.74
CA CYS A 109 -4.67 5.00 -4.39
C CYS A 109 -5.79 4.79 -3.36
N PHE A 110 -6.88 5.56 -3.47
CA PHE A 110 -8.03 5.47 -2.56
C PHE A 110 -9.10 4.47 -2.99
N ARG A 111 -9.06 4.00 -4.24
CA ARG A 111 -10.03 3.04 -4.73
C ARG A 111 -9.34 1.78 -5.25
N PHE A 112 -9.43 0.71 -4.48
CA PHE A 112 -8.83 -0.60 -4.76
C PHE A 112 -9.75 -1.72 -4.26
N GLY A 113 -9.57 -2.94 -4.74
CA GLY A 113 -10.25 -4.14 -4.24
C GLY A 113 -11.78 -4.08 -4.21
N GLY A 114 -12.40 -3.18 -4.97
CA GLY A 114 -13.86 -3.05 -5.00
C GLY A 114 -14.46 -2.08 -3.98
N ILE A 115 -13.68 -1.24 -3.29
CA ILE A 115 -14.20 -0.17 -2.40
C ILE A 115 -15.29 0.64 -3.14
N PRO A 116 -16.49 0.82 -2.54
CA PRO A 116 -17.54 1.69 -3.07
C PRO A 116 -17.03 3.11 -3.31
N TYR A 117 -17.56 3.78 -4.33
CA TYR A 117 -17.13 5.14 -4.68
C TYR A 117 -17.32 6.13 -3.54
N GLU A 118 -18.42 6.04 -2.84
CA GLU A 118 -18.78 6.93 -1.73
C GLU A 118 -17.80 6.79 -0.57
N GLU A 119 -17.36 5.58 -0.27
CA GLU A 119 -16.37 5.32 0.77
C GLU A 119 -14.98 5.79 0.35
N ALA A 120 -14.57 5.52 -0.89
CA ALA A 120 -13.30 5.99 -1.44
C ALA A 120 -13.25 7.53 -1.43
N GLU A 121 -14.34 8.20 -1.83
CA GLU A 121 -14.45 9.65 -1.80
C GLU A 121 -14.39 10.21 -0.38
N SER A 122 -15.12 9.62 0.57
CA SER A 122 -15.10 10.02 1.98
C SER A 122 -13.70 9.92 2.58
N SER A 123 -13.02 8.79 2.33
CA SER A 123 -11.64 8.56 2.73
C SER A 123 -10.68 9.60 2.14
N MET A 124 -10.77 9.85 0.83
CA MET A 124 -9.94 10.84 0.15
C MET A 124 -10.18 12.26 0.68
N ARG A 125 -11.44 12.64 0.93
CA ARG A 125 -11.79 13.94 1.48
C ARG A 125 -11.29 14.13 2.91
N LEU A 126 -11.38 13.10 3.75
CA LEU A 126 -10.85 13.12 5.12
C LEU A 126 -9.33 13.27 5.10
N PHE A 127 -8.64 12.47 4.29
CA PHE A 127 -7.20 12.58 4.07
C PHE A 127 -6.78 13.99 3.62
N ALA A 128 -7.48 14.53 2.62
CA ALA A 128 -7.17 15.86 2.08
C ALA A 128 -7.36 16.98 3.11
N ARG A 129 -8.29 16.84 4.05
CA ARG A 129 -8.54 17.83 5.09
C ARG A 129 -7.58 17.73 6.27
N GLN A 130 -7.23 16.52 6.70
CA GLN A 130 -6.55 16.32 7.99
C GLN A 130 -5.12 15.79 7.86
N VAL A 131 -4.77 15.09 6.77
CA VAL A 131 -3.45 14.50 6.60
C VAL A 131 -2.59 15.33 5.64
N LEU A 132 -3.13 15.66 4.47
CA LEU A 132 -2.37 16.33 3.41
C LEU A 132 -1.76 17.69 3.81
N PRO A 133 -2.44 18.57 4.60
CA PRO A 133 -1.84 19.84 5.02
C PRO A 133 -0.59 19.64 5.89
N GLU A 134 -0.64 18.65 6.79
CA GLU A 134 0.50 18.32 7.65
C GLU A 134 1.67 17.76 6.83
N LEU A 135 1.41 16.82 5.91
CA LEU A 135 2.46 16.28 5.03
C LEU A 135 3.14 17.38 4.21
N LYS A 136 2.38 18.37 3.74
CA LYS A 136 2.94 19.52 3.01
C LYS A 136 3.80 20.43 3.88
N SER A 137 3.63 20.42 5.18
CA SER A 137 4.44 21.23 6.09
C SER A 137 5.83 20.63 6.32
N TRP A 138 6.04 19.36 5.96
CA TRP A 138 7.33 18.67 6.08
C TRP A 138 8.25 18.86 4.86
N ALA A 139 7.74 19.42 3.78
CA ALA A 139 8.46 19.60 2.52
C ALA A 139 9.38 20.84 2.50
#